data_560c2969d2404bc859b5abd5ff6fa6d3
#
_entry.id   560c2969d2404bc859b5abd5ff6fa6d3
#
_cell.length_a   1.000
_cell.length_b   1.000
_cell.length_c   1.000
_cell.angle_alpha   90.00
_cell.angle_beta   90.00
_cell.angle_gamma   90.00
#
_symmetry.space_group_name_H-M   'P 1'
#
loop_
_entity.id
_entity.type
_entity.pdbx_description
1 polymer ?
#
loop_
_entity_poly.entity_id
_entity_poly.type
_entity_poly.pdbx_seq_one_letter_code
_entity_poly.pdbx_strand_id
1 'polypeptide(L)'
;MDAFKTNVSRVELGMASKETSILERFAAKVIRLGVEELEVEYKDGYEEVFAVKGALGVGIASLRSSSPQAVSLRRELYSITKKKRRLTIGDSEYELRARIFDSFGEDAFRVQLRRI
;
A
#
# COMPACT_ATOMS: atom_id res chain seq x y z
N MET A 1 -25.50 -3.46 -11.47
CA MET A 1 -24.94 -3.02 -11.46
C MET A 1 -24.50 -2.74 -11.13
N ASP A 2 -24.31 -2.91 -11.04
CA ASP A 2 -23.57 -2.61 -10.84
C ASP A 2 -23.09 -2.45 -10.29
N ALA A 3 -23.31 -2.89 -9.99
CA ALA A 3 -22.70 -2.70 -9.61
C ALA A 3 -22.16 -2.48 -9.13
N PHE A 4 -22.16 -2.48 -8.99
CA PHE A 4 -21.45 -2.10 -8.63
C PHE A 4 -21.49 -1.50 -8.03
N LYS A 5 -22.03 -1.55 -7.59
CA LYS A 5 -21.90 -0.92 -7.20
C LYS A 5 -21.51 -0.36 -6.50
N THR A 6 -21.39 -0.27 -5.98
CA THR A 6 -20.77 0.26 -5.46
C THR A 6 -20.09 0.48 -5.11
N ASN A 7 -19.69 0.52 -4.74
CA ASN A 7 -18.76 0.77 -4.53
C ASN A 7 -17.96 0.65 -4.24
N VAL A 8 -18.54 0.55 -3.92
CA VAL A 8 -17.62 0.45 -3.37
C VAL A 8 -16.42 0.04 -3.47
N SER A 9 -15.86 -0.33 -2.74
CA SER A 9 -14.54 -0.68 -2.83
C SER A 9 -14.31 -1.74 -3.82
N ARG A 10 -13.91 -1.35 -4.96
CA ARG A 10 -13.69 -2.26 -6.05
C ARG A 10 -12.40 -3.02 -5.90
N VAL A 11 -11.58 -2.63 -4.95
CA VAL A 11 -10.28 -3.25 -4.77
C VAL A 11 -10.41 -4.75 -4.63
N GLU A 12 -11.31 -5.18 -3.79
CA GLU A 12 -11.40 -6.59 -3.51
C GLU A 12 -12.07 -7.35 -4.61
N LEU A 13 -12.68 -6.69 -5.55
CA LEU A 13 -13.31 -7.35 -6.67
C LEU A 13 -12.32 -7.63 -7.78
N GLY A 14 -11.10 -7.18 -7.62
CA GLY A 14 -10.10 -7.36 -8.65
C GLY A 14 -10.44 -6.66 -9.92
N MET A 15 -11.44 -5.85 -9.88
CA MET A 15 -11.85 -5.14 -11.05
C MET A 15 -11.03 -3.91 -11.14
N ALA A 16 -9.97 -3.98 -11.72
CA ALA A 16 -9.06 -2.89 -11.84
C ALA A 16 -9.77 -1.58 -12.05
N SER A 17 -10.41 -1.13 -11.05
CA SER A 17 -11.01 0.16 -11.09
C SER A 17 -9.92 1.19 -11.30
N LYS A 18 -10.16 2.13 -12.18
CA LYS A 18 -9.18 3.18 -12.40
C LYS A 18 -8.91 3.98 -11.17
N GLU A 19 -9.87 4.00 -10.26
CA GLU A 19 -9.71 4.73 -9.02
C GLU A 19 -8.86 3.99 -8.00
N THR A 20 -8.58 2.71 -8.24
CA THR A 20 -7.80 1.95 -7.30
C THR A 20 -6.33 2.24 -7.49
N SER A 21 -5.72 2.86 -6.52
CA SER A 21 -4.31 3.20 -6.59
C SER A 21 -3.45 1.97 -6.32
N ILE A 22 -2.17 2.08 -6.69
CA ILE A 22 -1.23 1.00 -6.44
C ILE A 22 -1.05 0.78 -4.94
N LEU A 23 -1.00 1.85 -4.16
CA LEU A 23 -0.88 1.74 -2.71
C LEU A 23 -2.10 1.04 -2.12
N GLU A 24 -3.28 1.37 -2.59
CA GLU A 24 -4.50 0.76 -2.09
C GLU A 24 -4.55 -0.73 -2.39
N ARG A 25 -4.04 -1.13 -3.54
CA ARG A 25 -3.99 -2.55 -3.87
C ARG A 25 -3.06 -3.31 -2.94
N PHE A 26 -1.90 -2.73 -2.64
CA PHE A 26 -0.99 -3.37 -1.70
C PHE A 26 -1.57 -3.40 -0.29
N ALA A 27 -2.24 -2.33 0.11
CA ALA A 27 -2.89 -2.29 1.41
C ALA A 27 -3.93 -3.41 1.54
N ALA A 28 -4.74 -3.59 0.51
CA ALA A 28 -5.74 -4.65 0.51
C ALA A 28 -5.07 -6.03 0.61
N LYS A 29 -3.96 -6.22 -0.08
CA LYS A 29 -3.27 -7.49 -0.05
C LYS A 29 -2.70 -7.78 1.34
N VAL A 30 -2.14 -6.76 1.99
CA VAL A 30 -1.61 -6.88 3.35
C VAL A 30 -2.71 -7.30 4.32
N ILE A 31 -3.87 -6.65 4.23
CA ILE A 31 -4.99 -6.98 5.09
C ILE A 31 -5.46 -8.42 4.84
N ARG A 32 -5.51 -8.86 3.59
CA ARG A 32 -5.91 -10.24 3.28
C ARG A 32 -4.92 -11.25 3.85
N LEU A 33 -3.66 -10.86 3.99
CA LEU A 33 -2.65 -11.74 4.60
C LEU A 33 -2.73 -11.73 6.13
N GLY A 34 -3.63 -10.94 6.70
CA GLY A 34 -3.83 -10.93 8.14
C GLY A 34 -2.86 -10.07 8.90
N VAL A 35 -2.16 -9.15 8.23
CA VAL A 35 -1.23 -8.26 8.89
C VAL A 35 -1.66 -6.83 8.64
N GLU A 36 -1.03 -5.88 9.35
CA GLU A 36 -1.48 -4.49 9.36
C GLU A 36 -0.39 -3.50 9.02
N GLU A 37 0.74 -3.98 8.55
CA GLU A 37 1.83 -3.09 8.18
C GLU A 37 2.41 -3.46 6.84
N LEU A 38 2.83 -2.43 6.14
CA LEU A 38 3.42 -2.53 4.83
C LEU A 38 4.73 -1.76 4.86
N GLU A 39 5.75 -2.31 4.24
CA GLU A 39 7.02 -1.62 4.16
C GLU A 39 7.48 -1.58 2.71
N VAL A 40 8.05 -0.44 2.30
CA VAL A 40 8.56 -0.28 0.96
C VAL A 40 10.00 0.21 1.06
N GLU A 41 10.93 -0.54 0.48
CA GLU A 41 12.35 -0.20 0.49
C GLU A 41 12.93 -0.28 -0.90
N TYR A 42 13.82 0.64 -1.19
CA TYR A 42 14.58 0.61 -2.44
C TYR A 42 15.74 -0.38 -2.30
N LYS A 43 15.89 -1.24 -3.29
CA LYS A 43 17.04 -2.15 -3.31
C LYS A 43 17.40 -2.48 -4.76
N ASP A 44 18.62 -2.13 -5.13
CA ASP A 44 19.19 -2.50 -6.42
C ASP A 44 18.32 -2.15 -7.62
N GLY A 45 17.72 -0.99 -7.59
CA GLY A 45 16.90 -0.51 -8.71
C GLY A 45 15.44 -0.90 -8.62
N TYR A 46 15.02 -1.49 -7.51
CA TYR A 46 13.65 -1.94 -7.33
C TYR A 46 13.07 -1.38 -6.03
N GLU A 47 11.77 -1.14 -6.05
CA GLU A 47 11.04 -0.87 -4.82
C GLU A 47 10.48 -2.21 -4.34
N GLU A 48 11.01 -2.69 -3.23
CA GLU A 48 10.60 -3.96 -2.66
C GLU A 48 9.48 -3.70 -1.67
N VAL A 49 8.37 -4.41 -1.82
CA VAL A 49 7.18 -4.21 -0.99
C VAL A 49 6.97 -5.43 -0.11
N PHE A 50 6.84 -5.19 1.19
CA PHE A 50 6.71 -6.26 2.19
C PHE A 50 5.45 -6.08 3.00
N ALA A 51 4.81 -7.21 3.32
CA ALA A 51 3.82 -7.26 4.37
C ALA A 51 4.58 -7.56 5.66
N VAL A 52 4.34 -6.79 6.72
CA VAL A 52 5.18 -6.84 7.91
C VAL A 52 4.35 -7.13 9.14
N LYS A 53 4.87 -8.04 9.97
CA LYS A 53 4.30 -8.30 11.28
C LYS A 53 5.46 -8.41 12.27
N GLY A 54 5.58 -7.42 13.17
CA GLY A 54 6.70 -7.37 14.09
C GLY A 54 8.01 -7.26 13.33
N ALA A 55 8.91 -8.20 13.57
CA ALA A 55 10.21 -8.20 12.92
C ALA A 55 10.22 -9.00 11.62
N LEU A 56 9.08 -9.62 11.25
CA LEU A 56 9.02 -10.46 10.07
C LEU A 56 8.42 -9.71 8.90
N GLY A 57 9.07 -9.80 7.75
CA GLY A 57 8.56 -9.23 6.52
C GLY A 57 8.46 -10.30 5.45
N VAL A 58 7.35 -10.28 4.72
CA VAL A 58 7.14 -11.18 3.60
C VAL A 58 7.03 -10.34 2.34
N GLY A 59 7.88 -10.61 1.35
CA GLY A 59 7.85 -9.87 0.09
C GLY A 59 6.56 -10.14 -0.65
N ILE A 60 5.89 -9.10 -1.07
CA ILE A 60 4.64 -9.24 -1.82
C ILE A 60 4.72 -8.63 -3.21
N ALA A 61 5.71 -7.80 -3.47
CA ALA A 61 5.90 -7.22 -4.79
C ALA A 61 7.30 -6.65 -4.93
N SER A 62 7.75 -6.55 -6.17
CA SER A 62 9.00 -5.92 -6.50
C SER A 62 8.75 -5.11 -7.77
N LEU A 63 8.94 -3.81 -7.69
CA LEU A 63 8.65 -2.91 -8.80
C LEU A 63 9.94 -2.24 -9.24
N ARG A 64 10.22 -2.27 -10.54
CA ARG A 64 11.36 -1.51 -11.03
C ARG A 64 11.16 -0.04 -10.68
N SER A 65 12.17 0.58 -10.08
CA SER A 65 12.05 1.93 -9.54
C SER A 65 11.67 2.97 -10.60
N SER A 66 12.04 2.73 -11.85
CA SER A 66 11.71 3.64 -12.93
C SER A 66 10.32 3.39 -13.52
N SER A 67 9.62 2.35 -13.08
CA SER A 67 8.32 2.02 -13.63
C SER A 67 7.26 3.05 -13.20
N PRO A 68 6.21 3.22 -14.01
CA PRO A 68 5.12 4.12 -13.61
C PRO A 68 4.49 3.71 -12.30
N GLN A 69 4.38 2.40 -12.04
CA GLN A 69 3.79 1.91 -10.79
C GLN A 69 4.64 2.32 -9.60
N ALA A 70 5.97 2.19 -9.70
CA ALA A 70 6.85 2.57 -8.61
C ALA A 70 6.81 4.07 -8.36
N VAL A 71 6.77 4.86 -9.43
CA VAL A 71 6.70 6.31 -9.31
C VAL A 71 5.39 6.71 -8.63
N SER A 72 4.28 6.11 -9.05
CA SER A 72 2.98 6.37 -8.43
C SER A 72 2.97 5.97 -6.97
N LEU A 73 3.53 4.81 -6.67
CA LEU A 73 3.58 4.33 -5.29
C LEU A 73 4.34 5.31 -4.39
N ARG A 74 5.52 5.74 -4.82
CA ARG A 74 6.30 6.68 -4.03
C ARG A 74 5.56 7.99 -3.81
N ARG A 75 4.89 8.49 -4.84
CA ARG A 75 4.12 9.73 -4.72
C ARG A 75 3.03 9.59 -3.66
N GLU A 76 2.32 8.47 -3.68
CA GLU A 76 1.28 8.22 -2.69
C GLU A 76 1.86 8.09 -1.29
N LEU A 77 3.00 7.39 -1.17
CA LEU A 77 3.64 7.22 0.14
C LEU A 77 4.05 8.56 0.74
N TYR A 78 4.67 9.43 -0.05
CA TYR A 78 5.01 10.76 0.45
C TYR A 78 3.76 11.53 0.86
N SER A 79 2.69 11.37 0.11
CA SER A 79 1.44 12.06 0.41
C SER A 79 0.90 11.66 1.78
N ILE A 80 0.91 10.37 2.11
CA ILE A 80 0.33 9.92 3.37
C ILE A 80 1.29 10.07 4.55
N THR A 81 2.54 10.43 4.33
CA THR A 81 3.38 10.85 5.45
C THR A 81 2.94 12.21 5.98
N LYS A 82 2.31 13.01 5.12
CA LYS A 82 1.87 14.35 5.51
C LYS A 82 0.44 14.34 5.98
N LYS A 83 -0.39 13.48 5.43
CA LYS A 83 -1.79 13.43 5.77
C LYS A 83 -2.29 12.00 5.64
N LYS A 84 -2.79 11.45 6.73
CA LYS A 84 -3.31 10.08 6.70
C LYS A 84 -4.50 10.00 5.75
N ARG A 85 -4.71 8.81 5.21
CA ARG A 85 -5.75 8.55 4.25
C ARG A 85 -6.67 7.47 4.77
N ARG A 86 -7.96 7.61 4.52
CA ARG A 86 -8.92 6.56 4.82
C ARG A 86 -9.17 5.73 3.59
N LEU A 87 -9.44 4.44 3.83
CA LEU A 87 -9.62 3.48 2.76
C LEU A 87 -10.57 2.39 3.22
N THR A 88 -11.52 2.04 2.36
CA THR A 88 -12.41 0.91 2.64
C THR A 88 -11.86 -0.33 1.96
N ILE A 89 -11.66 -1.38 2.74
CA ILE A 89 -11.22 -2.68 2.22
C ILE A 89 -12.24 -3.70 2.72
N GLY A 90 -12.95 -4.31 1.78
CA GLY A 90 -14.06 -5.18 2.14
C GLY A 90 -15.13 -4.38 2.85
N ASP A 91 -15.53 -4.85 4.01
CA ASP A 91 -16.56 -4.18 4.82
C ASP A 91 -15.98 -3.26 5.86
N SER A 92 -14.68 -3.10 5.91
CA SER A 92 -14.02 -2.38 6.98
C SER A 92 -13.32 -1.15 6.49
N GLU A 93 -13.27 -0.15 7.35
CA GLU A 93 -12.53 1.07 7.06
C GLU A 93 -11.21 1.06 7.78
N TYR A 94 -10.20 1.56 7.10
CA TYR A 94 -8.84 1.63 7.63
C TYR A 94 -8.29 3.02 7.46
N GLU A 95 -7.39 3.37 8.36
CA GLU A 95 -6.65 4.60 8.27
C GLU A 95 -5.21 4.24 7.95
N LEU A 96 -4.68 4.83 6.88
CA LEU A 96 -3.31 4.59 6.45
C LEU A 96 -2.44 5.75 6.90
N ARG A 97 -1.37 5.43 7.59
CA ARG A 97 -0.34 6.38 7.98
C ARG A 97 0.99 5.88 7.50
N ALA A 98 1.82 6.77 7.03
CA ALA A 98 3.16 6.39 6.63
C ALA A 98 4.18 7.24 7.36
N ARG A 99 5.33 6.64 7.61
CA ARG A 99 6.50 7.38 8.04
C ARG A 99 7.68 6.97 7.20
N ILE A 100 8.60 7.91 7.04
CA ILE A 100 9.81 7.70 6.27
C ILE A 100 10.93 7.37 7.23
N PHE A 101 11.79 6.43 6.84
CA PHE A 101 13.01 6.17 7.58
C PHE A 101 14.14 5.96 6.59
N ASP A 102 15.36 6.12 7.07
CA ASP A 102 16.53 5.95 6.22
C ASP A 102 16.91 4.48 6.14
N SER A 103 17.10 3.99 4.93
CA SER A 103 17.56 2.63 4.70
C SER A 103 18.73 2.70 3.72
N PHE A 104 19.94 2.64 4.26
CA PHE A 104 21.15 2.69 3.46
C PHE A 104 21.21 3.90 2.54
N GLY A 105 20.81 5.06 3.07
CA GLY A 105 20.86 6.30 2.32
C GLY A 105 19.65 6.58 1.44
N GLU A 106 18.67 5.68 1.42
CA GLU A 106 17.47 5.85 0.62
C GLU A 106 16.27 5.97 1.53
N ASP A 107 15.26 6.73 1.07
CA ASP A 107 14.01 6.81 1.81
C ASP A 107 13.27 5.49 1.73
N ALA A 108 12.93 4.96 2.89
CA ALA A 108 12.06 3.79 2.99
C ALA A 108 10.80 4.22 3.73
N PHE A 109 9.74 3.46 3.55
CA PHE A 109 8.44 3.82 4.10
C PHE A 109 7.86 2.65 4.88
N ARG A 110 7.28 2.97 6.02
CA ARG A 110 6.47 1.99 6.75
C ARG A 110 5.07 2.55 6.86
N VAL A 111 4.11 1.78 6.37
CA VAL A 111 2.71 2.16 6.36
C VAL A 111 1.98 1.32 7.39
N GLN A 112 1.28 1.99 8.29
CA GLN A 112 0.44 1.30 9.26
C GLN A 112 -0.99 1.41 8.80
N LEU A 113 -1.69 0.27 8.81
CA LEU A 113 -3.09 0.20 8.45
C LEU A 113 -3.87 -0.08 9.72
N ARG A 114 -4.58 0.92 10.18
CA ARG A 114 -5.32 0.79 11.42
C ARG A 114 -6.80 0.73 11.13
N ARG A 115 -7.44 -0.33 11.58
CA ARG A 115 -8.87 -0.47 11.41
C ARG A 115 -9.59 0.53 12.30
N ILE A 116 -10.57 1.21 11.73
CA ILE A 116 -11.33 2.24 12.43
C ILE A 116 -12.60 1.64 13.06
#